data_28b92ba45240aeaffd658da884e82be6
#
_entry.id   28b92ba45240aeaffd658da884e82be6
#
_cell.length_a   1.000
_cell.length_b   1.000
_cell.length_c   1.000
_cell.angle_alpha   90.00
_cell.angle_beta   90.00
_cell.angle_gamma   90.00
#
_symmetry.space_group_name_H-M   'P 1'
#
loop_
_entity.id
_entity.type
_entity.pdbx_description
1 polymer ?
#
loop_
_entity_poly.entity_id
_entity_poly.type
_entity_poly.pdbx_seq_one_letter_code
_entity_poly.pdbx_strand_id
1 'polypeptide(L)'
;MFYFNNLVRDVKKELSHYLLDNICKDLPKNITKFVFDMVWGILSSGSSKISNIGRRLFEDNLRVTENRLTLNLMELDLSKVKDNYFHYLSDNLLKLNPNVLIDETDVIKPAGKSFEGLTIIHDASKEGKPREKGFPVTGIVSLTDDNYVVPLITNIYSPLSTGHKSIGDETLKGLNQIVPNIKEGYFGTFSFDRGYDARLYAEYINDKKQFYVIRAKEKRIYTTRKGRMNINQIASHYKGKYSFTYKGKDGATRNAKASAVKVSHKDFKEDFWLVIETIHNENDVRVYLTNIDCSSKEGVIKALKGYRLRWRIEEFFRFIKQEYEFEKFMIRSLKGINNLFICMNVAITFLTSIIQTNKRLWEQIQEVYKPLTNREKEEMLAKKYSYHGINLYRAKNGMQIILGHAKWRPQIPGRNRKKRTE
;
A
#
# COMPACT_ATOMS: atom_id res chain seq x y z
N MET A 1 6.42 -33.72 12.97
CA MET A 1 7.11 -32.84 13.93
C MET A 1 8.45 -32.32 13.40
N PHE A 2 9.34 -33.16 12.87
CA PHE A 2 10.67 -32.75 12.34
C PHE A 2 10.58 -31.74 11.16
N TYR A 3 9.69 -31.95 10.22
CA TYR A 3 9.45 -31.05 9.08
C TYR A 3 9.01 -29.65 9.50
N PHE A 4 8.07 -29.56 10.45
CA PHE A 4 7.55 -28.28 10.95
C PHE A 4 8.63 -27.47 11.68
N ASN A 5 9.48 -28.12 12.48
CA ASN A 5 10.60 -27.45 13.17
C ASN A 5 11.63 -26.86 12.19
N ASN A 6 11.91 -27.55 11.08
CA ASN A 6 12.77 -27.04 10.03
C ASN A 6 12.17 -25.81 9.35
N LEU A 7 10.86 -25.86 9.04
CA LEU A 7 10.16 -24.75 8.45
C LEU A 7 10.17 -23.49 9.37
N VAL A 8 9.92 -23.67 10.66
CA VAL A 8 10.03 -22.59 11.66
C VAL A 8 11.43 -21.99 11.67
N ARG A 9 12.47 -22.83 11.59
CA ARG A 9 13.87 -22.38 11.54
C ARG A 9 14.14 -21.59 10.27
N ASP A 10 13.66 -22.05 9.13
CA ASP A 10 13.88 -21.41 7.83
C ASP A 10 13.17 -20.04 7.77
N VAL A 11 11.92 -19.95 8.25
CA VAL A 11 11.21 -18.66 8.39
C VAL A 11 11.96 -17.71 9.33
N LYS A 12 12.44 -18.18 10.47
CA LYS A 12 13.24 -17.36 11.41
C LYS A 12 14.50 -16.82 10.76
N LYS A 13 15.20 -17.64 9.99
CA LYS A 13 16.42 -17.24 9.27
C LYS A 13 16.11 -16.15 8.24
N GLU A 14 15.09 -16.35 7.43
CA GLU A 14 14.65 -15.36 6.43
C GLU A 14 14.22 -14.04 7.08
N LEU A 15 13.43 -14.11 8.15
CA LEU A 15 13.00 -12.91 8.87
C LEU A 15 14.19 -12.19 9.54
N SER A 16 15.15 -12.94 10.09
CA SER A 16 16.38 -12.36 10.65
C SER A 16 17.18 -11.64 9.58
N HIS A 17 17.41 -12.28 8.43
CA HIS A 17 18.10 -11.67 7.29
C HIS A 17 17.37 -10.41 6.81
N TYR A 18 16.05 -10.50 6.57
CA TYR A 18 15.25 -9.36 6.15
C TYR A 18 15.36 -8.19 7.13
N LEU A 19 15.22 -8.45 8.42
CA LEU A 19 15.22 -7.39 9.44
C LEU A 19 16.62 -6.87 9.75
N LEU A 20 17.61 -7.75 10.02
CA LEU A 20 18.95 -7.34 10.50
C LEU A 20 19.78 -6.72 9.40
N ASP A 21 19.78 -7.36 8.23
CA ASP A 21 20.70 -6.96 7.16
C ASP A 21 20.14 -5.83 6.28
N ASN A 22 18.82 -5.58 6.39
CA ASN A 22 18.15 -4.56 5.60
C ASN A 22 17.43 -3.52 6.49
N ILE A 23 16.29 -3.87 7.09
CA ILE A 23 15.40 -2.90 7.74
C ILE A 23 16.02 -2.25 8.97
N CYS A 24 16.74 -3.04 9.77
CA CYS A 24 17.39 -2.58 11.00
C CYS A 24 18.89 -2.32 10.84
N LYS A 25 19.38 -2.26 9.60
CA LYS A 25 20.78 -1.99 9.33
C LYS A 25 21.20 -0.65 9.94
N ASP A 26 22.33 -0.69 10.67
CA ASP A 26 22.93 0.47 11.34
C ASP A 26 22.04 1.16 12.40
N LEU A 27 21.05 0.44 12.94
CA LEU A 27 20.17 0.96 13.99
C LEU A 27 20.71 0.66 15.40
N PRO A 28 20.37 1.51 16.39
CA PRO A 28 20.60 1.20 17.81
C PRO A 28 19.90 -0.08 18.24
N LYS A 29 20.50 -0.82 19.18
CA LYS A 29 20.02 -2.13 19.66
C LYS A 29 18.56 -2.08 20.19
N ASN A 30 18.18 -1.01 20.87
CA ASN A 30 16.83 -0.84 21.41
C ASN A 30 15.79 -0.70 20.29
N ILE A 31 16.08 0.08 19.23
CA ILE A 31 15.20 0.23 18.06
C ILE A 31 15.13 -1.10 17.29
N THR A 32 16.28 -1.74 17.07
CA THR A 32 16.33 -3.07 16.42
C THR A 32 15.45 -4.08 17.15
N LYS A 33 15.62 -4.19 18.50
CA LYS A 33 14.79 -5.10 19.30
C LYS A 33 13.31 -4.75 19.18
N PHE A 34 12.95 -3.48 19.24
CA PHE A 34 11.58 -3.03 19.14
C PHE A 34 10.96 -3.39 17.76
N VAL A 35 11.66 -3.12 16.66
CA VAL A 35 11.17 -3.47 15.31
C VAL A 35 10.98 -4.97 15.16
N PHE A 36 11.92 -5.79 15.68
CA PHE A 36 11.78 -7.23 15.71
C PHE A 36 10.54 -7.67 16.49
N ASP A 37 10.37 -7.18 17.71
CA ASP A 37 9.24 -7.53 18.56
C ASP A 37 7.92 -7.18 17.86
N MET A 38 7.82 -6.01 17.24
CA MET A 38 6.63 -5.57 16.51
C MET A 38 6.36 -6.43 15.28
N VAL A 39 7.35 -6.61 14.41
CA VAL A 39 7.17 -7.38 13.16
C VAL A 39 6.85 -8.84 13.44
N TRP A 40 7.60 -9.48 14.39
CA TRP A 40 7.31 -10.83 14.83
C TRP A 40 5.90 -10.94 15.39
N GLY A 41 5.52 -10.03 16.29
CA GLY A 41 4.22 -10.04 16.92
C GLY A 41 3.09 -9.83 15.94
N ILE A 42 3.24 -8.93 14.95
CA ILE A 42 2.27 -8.70 13.87
C ILE A 42 2.12 -9.95 13.00
N LEU A 43 3.23 -10.55 12.56
CA LEU A 43 3.21 -11.76 11.72
C LEU A 43 2.59 -12.95 12.43
N SER A 44 2.92 -13.15 13.72
CA SER A 44 2.48 -14.32 14.50
C SER A 44 1.07 -14.18 15.07
N SER A 45 0.58 -12.94 15.31
CA SER A 45 -0.76 -12.70 15.81
C SER A 45 -1.77 -12.39 14.69
N GLY A 46 -1.30 -11.86 13.55
CA GLY A 46 -2.17 -11.32 12.49
C GLY A 46 -3.03 -10.14 12.97
N SER A 47 -2.53 -9.31 13.87
CA SER A 47 -3.33 -8.26 14.49
C SER A 47 -2.49 -6.98 14.69
N SER A 48 -3.15 -5.84 14.66
CA SER A 48 -2.58 -4.54 15.02
C SER A 48 -2.74 -4.19 16.51
N LYS A 49 -3.42 -5.06 17.29
CA LYS A 49 -3.61 -4.84 18.73
C LYS A 49 -2.34 -5.18 19.49
N ILE A 50 -1.85 -4.25 20.29
CA ILE A 50 -0.63 -4.44 21.10
C ILE A 50 -0.76 -5.63 22.06
N SER A 51 -1.95 -5.86 22.63
CA SER A 51 -2.19 -7.04 23.48
C SER A 51 -2.03 -8.37 22.75
N ASN A 52 -2.47 -8.45 21.50
CA ASN A 52 -2.28 -9.65 20.69
C ASN A 52 -0.81 -9.82 20.26
N ILE A 53 -0.14 -8.74 19.91
CA ILE A 53 1.29 -8.70 19.61
C ILE A 53 2.09 -9.13 20.84
N GLY A 54 1.84 -8.54 22.02
CA GLY A 54 2.53 -8.82 23.26
C GLY A 54 2.46 -10.29 23.71
N ARG A 55 1.29 -10.92 23.54
CA ARG A 55 1.12 -12.36 23.83
C ARG A 55 2.03 -13.27 23.00
N ARG A 56 2.51 -12.80 21.84
CA ARG A 56 3.40 -13.58 20.96
C ARG A 56 4.89 -13.41 21.26
N LEU A 57 5.25 -12.51 22.19
CA LEU A 57 6.65 -12.25 22.53
C LEU A 57 7.18 -13.16 23.65
N PHE A 58 6.31 -13.94 24.30
CA PHE A 58 6.66 -14.89 25.35
C PHE A 58 7.48 -14.25 26.51
N GLU A 59 7.18 -12.99 26.85
CA GLU A 59 7.70 -12.32 28.03
C GLU A 59 6.84 -12.67 29.26
N ASP A 60 7.44 -12.73 30.43
CA ASP A 60 6.78 -13.24 31.65
C ASP A 60 5.60 -12.37 32.12
N ASN A 61 5.61 -11.08 31.78
CA ASN A 61 4.56 -10.14 32.16
C ASN A 61 3.98 -9.41 30.95
N LEU A 62 2.79 -9.82 30.54
CA LEU A 62 2.10 -9.23 29.39
C LEU A 62 1.87 -7.72 29.53
N ARG A 63 1.47 -7.24 30.71
CA ARG A 63 1.22 -5.82 30.94
C ARG A 63 2.47 -4.96 30.80
N VAL A 64 3.61 -5.47 31.30
CA VAL A 64 4.90 -4.80 31.13
C VAL A 64 5.30 -4.75 29.66
N THR A 65 5.09 -5.86 28.94
CA THR A 65 5.34 -5.92 27.50
C THR A 65 4.48 -4.96 26.71
N GLU A 66 3.17 -4.92 26.96
CA GLU A 66 2.25 -3.99 26.31
C GLU A 66 2.62 -2.51 26.56
N ASN A 67 2.95 -2.17 27.80
CA ASN A 67 3.39 -0.84 28.16
C ASN A 67 4.69 -0.47 27.44
N ARG A 68 5.68 -1.35 27.43
CA ARG A 68 6.95 -1.15 26.72
C ARG A 68 6.75 -0.92 25.23
N LEU A 69 5.95 -1.76 24.58
CA LEU A 69 5.65 -1.61 23.16
C LEU A 69 4.91 -0.30 22.86
N THR A 70 3.92 0.06 23.70
CA THR A 70 3.15 1.30 23.55
C THR A 70 4.04 2.53 23.70
N LEU A 71 4.88 2.57 24.74
CA LEU A 71 5.82 3.68 24.97
C LEU A 71 6.81 3.80 23.81
N ASN A 72 7.39 2.69 23.37
CA ASN A 72 8.31 2.70 22.24
C ASN A 72 7.63 3.21 20.95
N LEU A 73 6.37 2.84 20.69
CA LEU A 73 5.62 3.38 19.55
C LEU A 73 5.45 4.91 19.65
N MET A 74 5.23 5.44 20.85
CA MET A 74 5.01 6.86 21.05
C MET A 74 6.31 7.67 20.99
N GLU A 75 7.42 7.11 21.46
CA GLU A 75 8.66 7.86 21.72
C GLU A 75 9.73 7.68 20.65
N LEU A 76 9.90 6.44 20.11
CA LEU A 76 10.98 6.17 19.18
C LEU A 76 10.81 6.93 17.86
N ASP A 77 11.94 7.36 17.33
CA ASP A 77 12.05 7.83 15.95
C ASP A 77 12.36 6.63 15.04
N LEU A 78 11.45 6.34 14.12
CA LEU A 78 11.57 5.28 13.13
C LEU A 78 11.90 5.81 11.73
N SER A 79 12.36 7.06 11.60
CA SER A 79 12.73 7.65 10.30
C SER A 79 13.77 6.80 9.58
N LYS A 80 14.84 6.39 10.26
CA LYS A 80 15.88 5.52 9.68
C LYS A 80 15.37 4.11 9.33
N VAL A 81 14.42 3.56 10.09
CA VAL A 81 13.74 2.30 9.72
C VAL A 81 13.01 2.47 8.39
N LYS A 82 12.34 3.59 8.23
CA LYS A 82 11.60 3.92 7.01
C LYS A 82 12.54 4.14 5.81
N ASP A 83 13.65 4.82 5.99
CA ASP A 83 14.66 5.01 4.94
C ASP A 83 15.24 3.65 4.49
N ASN A 84 15.66 2.81 5.44
CA ASN A 84 16.15 1.46 5.16
C ASN A 84 15.07 0.61 4.46
N TYR A 85 13.82 0.76 4.86
CA TYR A 85 12.69 0.09 4.23
C TYR A 85 12.54 0.50 2.76
N PHE A 86 12.60 1.79 2.44
CA PHE A 86 12.53 2.25 1.05
C PHE A 86 13.73 1.78 0.22
N HIS A 87 14.92 1.76 0.77
CA HIS A 87 16.10 1.18 0.10
C HIS A 87 15.89 -0.30 -0.21
N TYR A 88 15.41 -1.08 0.79
CA TYR A 88 15.10 -2.49 0.56
C TYR A 88 14.08 -2.67 -0.57
N LEU A 89 13.01 -1.88 -0.58
CA LEU A 89 12.00 -1.94 -1.62
C LEU A 89 12.57 -1.65 -3.00
N SER A 90 13.32 -0.57 -3.13
CA SER A 90 13.93 -0.15 -4.40
C SER A 90 14.89 -1.21 -4.96
N ASP A 91 15.61 -1.91 -4.09
CA ASP A 91 16.62 -2.87 -4.53
C ASP A 91 16.08 -4.27 -4.80
N ASN A 92 14.98 -4.66 -4.14
CA ASN A 92 14.55 -6.05 -4.13
C ASN A 92 13.15 -6.31 -4.69
N LEU A 93 12.22 -5.34 -4.62
CA LEU A 93 10.80 -5.61 -4.90
C LEU A 93 10.17 -4.69 -5.92
N LEU A 94 10.60 -3.43 -6.01
CA LEU A 94 9.99 -2.50 -6.94
C LEU A 94 10.48 -2.75 -8.36
N LYS A 95 9.56 -2.62 -9.32
CA LYS A 95 9.91 -2.57 -10.74
C LYS A 95 10.82 -1.36 -11.01
N LEU A 96 11.62 -1.46 -12.05
CA LEU A 96 12.41 -0.31 -12.52
C LEU A 96 11.50 0.87 -12.89
N ASN A 97 10.38 0.61 -13.57
CA ASN A 97 9.33 1.59 -13.84
C ASN A 97 8.09 1.24 -12.99
N PRO A 98 8.02 1.65 -11.72
CA PRO A 98 7.00 1.20 -10.80
C PRO A 98 5.62 1.79 -11.14
N ASN A 99 4.57 1.00 -10.94
CA ASN A 99 3.21 1.51 -10.85
C ASN A 99 2.92 1.87 -9.39
N VAL A 100 2.73 3.14 -9.12
CA VAL A 100 2.42 3.68 -7.80
C VAL A 100 0.95 4.03 -7.75
N LEU A 101 0.23 3.41 -6.83
CA LEU A 101 -1.20 3.54 -6.68
C LEU A 101 -1.51 4.35 -5.44
N ILE A 102 -2.29 5.39 -5.57
CA ILE A 102 -2.61 6.33 -4.50
C ILE A 102 -4.11 6.33 -4.27
N ASP A 103 -4.51 6.22 -3.02
CA ASP A 103 -5.91 6.35 -2.62
C ASP A 103 -6.00 6.70 -1.13
N GLU A 104 -7.18 7.11 -0.70
CA GLU A 104 -7.49 7.36 0.69
C GLU A 104 -8.43 6.31 1.25
N THR A 105 -8.29 6.07 2.53
CA THR A 105 -9.24 5.29 3.33
C THR A 105 -9.46 5.99 4.66
N ASP A 106 -10.30 5.41 5.48
CA ASP A 106 -10.63 5.88 6.80
C ASP A 106 -10.29 4.84 7.87
N VAL A 107 -10.15 5.28 9.10
CA VAL A 107 -10.15 4.45 10.31
C VAL A 107 -11.28 4.93 11.20
N ILE A 108 -12.30 4.10 11.36
CA ILE A 108 -13.48 4.44 12.15
C ILE A 108 -13.28 4.07 13.63
N LYS A 109 -13.55 5.03 14.52
CA LYS A 109 -13.40 4.93 15.97
C LYS A 109 -14.64 5.45 16.72
N PRO A 110 -15.82 4.86 16.57
CA PRO A 110 -17.07 5.43 17.04
C PRO A 110 -17.09 5.60 18.56
N ALA A 111 -16.50 4.68 19.32
CA ALA A 111 -16.36 4.74 20.77
C ALA A 111 -15.09 5.49 21.24
N GLY A 112 -14.30 6.07 20.32
CA GLY A 112 -13.08 6.78 20.64
C GLY A 112 -13.35 8.05 21.46
N LYS A 113 -12.59 8.26 22.56
CA LYS A 113 -12.73 9.46 23.41
C LYS A 113 -11.42 10.23 23.58
N SER A 114 -10.28 9.55 23.61
CA SER A 114 -9.00 10.12 24.03
C SER A 114 -7.88 9.86 23.01
N PHE A 115 -8.21 9.81 21.73
CA PHE A 115 -7.22 9.74 20.67
C PHE A 115 -6.80 11.15 20.27
N GLU A 116 -5.51 11.38 20.15
CA GLU A 116 -4.94 12.62 19.62
C GLU A 116 -5.47 12.89 18.20
N GLY A 117 -6.05 14.06 18.00
CA GLY A 117 -6.53 14.49 16.70
C GLY A 117 -7.73 13.71 16.14
N LEU A 118 -8.49 12.98 16.99
CA LEU A 118 -9.72 12.30 16.55
C LEU A 118 -10.72 13.33 16.03
N THR A 119 -11.24 13.11 14.84
CA THR A 119 -12.14 14.03 14.16
C THR A 119 -13.42 13.35 13.68
N ILE A 120 -14.31 14.10 13.06
CA ILE A 120 -15.50 13.56 12.41
C ILE A 120 -15.21 13.41 10.91
N ILE A 121 -15.36 12.22 10.39
CA ILE A 121 -15.15 11.87 8.99
C ILE A 121 -16.39 11.17 8.43
N HIS A 122 -16.43 10.98 7.12
CA HIS A 122 -17.47 10.17 6.49
C HIS A 122 -17.01 8.71 6.42
N ASP A 123 -17.81 7.79 6.97
CA ASP A 123 -17.56 6.35 6.83
C ASP A 123 -17.93 5.92 5.40
N ALA A 124 -16.92 5.83 4.54
CA ALA A 124 -17.09 5.45 3.13
C ALA A 124 -17.51 3.98 2.94
N SER A 125 -17.42 3.14 3.98
CA SER A 125 -17.78 1.72 3.95
C SER A 125 -19.27 1.48 4.10
N LYS A 126 -20.02 2.45 4.63
CA LYS A 126 -21.46 2.36 4.88
C LYS A 126 -22.27 3.10 3.83
N GLU A 127 -23.47 2.58 3.56
CA GLU A 127 -24.46 3.27 2.74
C GLU A 127 -24.84 4.61 3.38
N GLY A 128 -25.03 5.65 2.54
CA GLY A 128 -25.28 7.01 3.02
C GLY A 128 -24.08 7.72 3.62
N LYS A 129 -22.94 7.06 3.76
CA LYS A 129 -21.68 7.61 4.28
C LYS A 129 -21.87 8.43 5.56
N PRO A 130 -22.37 7.82 6.64
CA PRO A 130 -22.66 8.53 7.88
C PRO A 130 -21.40 9.20 8.44
N ARG A 131 -21.62 10.26 9.22
CA ARG A 131 -20.54 10.95 9.94
C ARG A 131 -20.20 10.16 11.20
N GLU A 132 -18.95 9.74 11.30
CA GLU A 132 -18.43 8.95 12.41
C GLU A 132 -17.13 9.56 12.94
N LYS A 133 -16.79 9.26 14.20
CA LYS A 133 -15.46 9.57 14.71
C LYS A 133 -14.41 8.70 14.05
N GLY A 134 -13.31 9.30 13.62
CA GLY A 134 -12.27 8.56 12.93
C GLY A 134 -11.11 9.42 12.48
N PHE A 135 -10.32 8.82 11.59
CA PHE A 135 -9.15 9.45 10.99
C PHE A 135 -9.11 9.16 9.50
N PRO A 136 -8.76 10.13 8.67
CA PRO A 136 -8.37 9.88 7.30
C PRO A 136 -6.97 9.23 7.25
N VAL A 137 -6.77 8.39 6.24
CA VAL A 137 -5.52 7.66 6.01
C VAL A 137 -5.14 7.76 4.54
N THR A 138 -3.98 8.31 4.26
CA THR A 138 -3.39 8.24 2.92
C THR A 138 -2.66 6.92 2.77
N GLY A 139 -3.04 6.15 1.76
CA GLY A 139 -2.36 4.94 1.34
C GLY A 139 -1.64 5.12 0.01
N ILE A 140 -0.40 4.65 -0.05
CA ILE A 140 0.38 4.59 -1.29
C ILE A 140 1.01 3.20 -1.35
N VAL A 141 0.74 2.49 -2.43
CA VAL A 141 1.30 1.16 -2.67
C VAL A 141 1.95 1.09 -4.04
N SER A 142 2.84 0.14 -4.20
CA SER A 142 3.38 -0.24 -5.51
C SER A 142 3.11 -1.71 -5.79
N LEU A 143 3.53 -2.17 -6.96
CA LEU A 143 3.35 -3.55 -7.38
C LEU A 143 4.68 -4.16 -7.77
N THR A 144 4.90 -5.42 -7.38
CA THR A 144 6.01 -6.25 -7.87
C THR A 144 5.82 -6.62 -9.36
N ASP A 145 6.80 -7.29 -9.95
CA ASP A 145 6.70 -7.75 -11.34
C ASP A 145 5.49 -8.65 -11.59
N ASP A 146 5.15 -9.49 -10.64
CA ASP A 146 3.96 -10.35 -10.67
C ASP A 146 2.70 -9.68 -10.14
N ASN A 147 2.71 -8.35 -9.97
CA ASN A 147 1.60 -7.53 -9.47
C ASN A 147 1.14 -7.85 -8.03
N TYR A 148 2.00 -8.35 -7.15
CA TYR A 148 1.73 -8.36 -5.71
C TYR A 148 1.88 -6.97 -5.13
N VAL A 149 1.02 -6.64 -4.18
CA VAL A 149 1.03 -5.33 -3.53
C VAL A 149 2.20 -5.22 -2.56
N VAL A 150 2.90 -4.10 -2.66
CA VAL A 150 3.95 -3.65 -1.73
C VAL A 150 3.48 -2.34 -1.12
N PRO A 151 3.20 -2.27 0.19
CA PRO A 151 2.84 -1.02 0.84
C PRO A 151 4.06 -0.10 0.88
N LEU A 152 3.92 1.12 0.38
CA LEU A 152 4.95 2.15 0.47
C LEU A 152 4.69 3.05 1.68
N ILE A 153 3.49 3.59 1.77
CA ILE A 153 3.06 4.47 2.84
C ILE A 153 1.63 4.10 3.27
N THR A 154 1.44 4.05 4.56
CA THR A 154 0.14 4.06 5.22
C THR A 154 0.25 5.11 6.31
N ASN A 155 -0.31 6.30 6.07
CA ASN A 155 -0.15 7.46 6.95
C ASN A 155 -1.50 7.94 7.45
N ILE A 156 -1.70 7.85 8.76
CA ILE A 156 -2.85 8.44 9.45
C ILE A 156 -2.54 9.90 9.77
N TYR A 157 -3.51 10.77 9.59
CA TYR A 157 -3.36 12.18 9.91
C TYR A 157 -4.64 12.75 10.52
N SER A 158 -4.54 13.96 11.05
CA SER A 158 -5.70 14.67 11.59
C SER A 158 -5.84 16.04 10.97
N PRO A 159 -7.01 16.39 10.44
CA PRO A 159 -7.33 17.75 10.04
C PRO A 159 -7.24 18.78 11.18
N LEU A 160 -7.23 18.33 12.44
CA LEU A 160 -7.10 19.17 13.62
C LEU A 160 -5.64 19.45 14.03
N SER A 161 -4.67 18.78 13.40
CA SER A 161 -3.25 18.98 13.68
C SER A 161 -2.77 20.32 13.14
N THR A 162 -1.97 21.05 13.91
CA THR A 162 -1.42 22.37 13.54
C THR A 162 -0.60 22.36 12.25
N GLY A 163 -0.01 21.25 11.89
CA GLY A 163 0.77 21.07 10.64
C GLY A 163 -0.04 20.56 9.45
N HIS A 164 -1.36 20.33 9.61
CA HIS A 164 -2.23 19.93 8.51
C HIS A 164 -2.65 21.16 7.69
N LYS A 165 -2.48 21.12 6.38
CA LYS A 165 -2.96 22.14 5.45
C LYS A 165 -4.14 21.64 4.63
N SER A 166 -3.99 20.47 4.05
CA SER A 166 -5.02 19.84 3.21
C SER A 166 -4.74 18.35 3.01
N ILE A 167 -5.73 17.60 2.55
CA ILE A 167 -5.58 16.22 2.07
C ILE A 167 -4.50 16.14 0.98
N GLY A 168 -4.47 17.14 0.09
CA GLY A 168 -3.46 17.22 -0.96
C GLY A 168 -2.04 17.29 -0.44
N ASP A 169 -1.81 18.11 0.60
CA ASP A 169 -0.49 18.21 1.23
C ASP A 169 -0.08 16.90 1.90
N GLU A 170 -1.00 16.17 2.54
CA GLU A 170 -0.68 14.87 3.14
C GLU A 170 -0.28 13.84 2.07
N THR A 171 -0.98 13.82 0.95
CA THR A 171 -0.60 13.00 -0.20
C THR A 171 0.78 13.40 -0.73
N LEU A 172 1.06 14.69 -0.91
CA LEU A 172 2.37 15.18 -1.38
C LEU A 172 3.49 14.87 -0.38
N LYS A 173 3.26 14.93 0.93
CA LYS A 173 4.23 14.47 1.94
C LYS A 173 4.62 13.00 1.71
N GLY A 174 3.64 12.15 1.37
CA GLY A 174 3.89 10.77 1.00
C GLY A 174 4.71 10.64 -0.29
N LEU A 175 4.31 11.34 -1.33
CA LEU A 175 5.00 11.30 -2.64
C LEU A 175 6.44 11.80 -2.56
N ASN A 176 6.70 12.83 -1.73
CA ASN A 176 8.06 13.34 -1.48
C ASN A 176 9.01 12.31 -0.85
N GLN A 177 8.47 11.29 -0.19
CA GLN A 177 9.26 10.19 0.36
C GLN A 177 9.49 9.07 -0.64
N ILE A 178 8.62 8.92 -1.64
CA ILE A 178 8.67 7.81 -2.60
C ILE A 178 9.47 8.17 -3.85
N VAL A 179 9.22 9.35 -4.42
CA VAL A 179 9.82 9.75 -5.70
C VAL A 179 11.36 9.69 -5.68
N PRO A 180 12.06 10.12 -4.61
CA PRO A 180 13.52 10.02 -4.54
C PRO A 180 14.07 8.58 -4.52
N ASN A 181 13.21 7.58 -4.23
CA ASN A 181 13.58 6.17 -4.20
C ASN A 181 13.32 5.44 -5.54
N ILE A 182 12.81 6.13 -6.56
CA ILE A 182 12.78 5.62 -7.93
C ILE A 182 14.19 5.74 -8.49
N LYS A 183 14.73 4.63 -9.01
CA LYS A 183 16.09 4.58 -9.54
C LYS A 183 16.29 5.60 -10.67
N GLU A 184 17.45 6.22 -10.71
CA GLU A 184 17.80 7.20 -11.74
C GLU A 184 17.67 6.59 -13.15
N GLY A 185 17.11 7.37 -14.08
CA GLY A 185 16.83 6.93 -15.45
C GLY A 185 15.54 6.12 -15.62
N TYR A 186 14.80 5.86 -14.53
CA TYR A 186 13.51 5.16 -14.56
C TYR A 186 12.36 6.07 -14.15
N PHE A 187 11.14 5.70 -14.57
CA PHE A 187 9.96 6.55 -14.41
C PHE A 187 8.78 5.77 -13.83
N GLY A 188 8.30 6.21 -12.68
CA GLY A 188 7.08 5.68 -12.08
C GLY A 188 5.83 6.18 -12.79
N THR A 189 4.80 5.35 -12.83
CA THR A 189 3.46 5.74 -13.26
C THR A 189 2.55 5.84 -12.04
N PHE A 190 2.11 7.05 -11.71
CA PHE A 190 1.31 7.37 -10.54
C PHE A 190 -0.17 7.40 -10.91
N SER A 191 -0.95 6.50 -10.32
CA SER A 191 -2.37 6.32 -10.65
C SER A 191 -3.26 6.80 -9.52
N PHE A 192 -4.17 7.72 -9.84
CA PHE A 192 -5.05 8.40 -8.89
C PHE A 192 -6.52 8.25 -9.28
N ASP A 193 -7.40 8.20 -8.28
CA ASP A 193 -8.84 8.22 -8.53
C ASP A 193 -9.34 9.61 -8.94
N ARG A 194 -10.62 9.70 -9.30
CA ARG A 194 -11.32 10.93 -9.70
C ARG A 194 -11.24 12.03 -8.64
N GLY A 195 -11.17 11.71 -7.36
CA GLY A 195 -10.98 12.65 -6.27
C GLY A 195 -9.73 13.51 -6.43
N TYR A 196 -8.69 12.92 -6.99
CA TYR A 196 -7.38 13.53 -7.23
C TYR A 196 -7.26 14.28 -8.57
N ASP A 197 -8.34 14.44 -9.34
CA ASP A 197 -8.31 15.27 -10.53
C ASP A 197 -8.18 16.76 -10.14
N ALA A 198 -6.94 17.15 -9.87
CA ALA A 198 -6.53 18.48 -9.49
C ALA A 198 -5.13 18.79 -10.05
N ARG A 199 -4.92 20.06 -10.39
CA ARG A 199 -3.65 20.61 -10.87
C ARG A 199 -2.47 20.21 -9.99
N LEU A 200 -2.65 20.26 -8.67
CA LEU A 200 -1.63 19.99 -7.66
C LEU A 200 -0.85 18.71 -7.93
N TYR A 201 -1.53 17.61 -8.20
CA TYR A 201 -0.89 16.29 -8.39
C TYR A 201 -0.23 16.17 -9.75
N ALA A 202 -0.90 16.62 -10.80
CA ALA A 202 -0.36 16.55 -12.16
C ALA A 202 0.92 17.38 -12.29
N GLU A 203 0.93 18.63 -11.79
CA GLU A 203 2.12 19.48 -11.81
C GLU A 203 3.24 18.91 -10.95
N TYR A 204 2.94 18.43 -9.71
CA TYR A 204 3.95 17.81 -8.88
C TYR A 204 4.64 16.64 -9.59
N ILE A 205 3.87 15.75 -10.23
CA ILE A 205 4.41 14.59 -10.94
C ILE A 205 5.20 15.02 -12.18
N ASN A 206 4.74 16.04 -12.93
CA ASN A 206 5.48 16.63 -14.04
C ASN A 206 6.82 17.25 -13.62
N ASP A 207 6.82 18.05 -12.54
CA ASP A 207 8.03 18.68 -11.99
C ASP A 207 9.07 17.62 -11.57
N LYS A 208 8.62 16.45 -11.16
CA LYS A 208 9.47 15.29 -10.82
C LYS A 208 9.80 14.40 -12.02
N LYS A 209 9.42 14.78 -13.25
CA LYS A 209 9.65 14.03 -14.50
C LYS A 209 9.11 12.59 -14.45
N GLN A 210 7.98 12.40 -13.75
CA GLN A 210 7.30 11.12 -13.64
C GLN A 210 6.01 11.10 -14.48
N PHE A 211 5.38 9.94 -14.59
CA PHE A 211 4.11 9.79 -15.31
C PHE A 211 2.92 9.75 -14.35
N TYR A 212 1.80 10.31 -14.77
CA TYR A 212 0.54 10.18 -14.03
C TYR A 212 -0.59 9.66 -14.92
N VAL A 213 -1.56 9.01 -14.28
CA VAL A 213 -2.86 8.69 -14.86
C VAL A 213 -3.94 8.97 -13.80
N ILE A 214 -4.80 9.94 -14.08
CA ILE A 214 -5.84 10.41 -13.16
C ILE A 214 -7.20 10.24 -13.83
N ARG A 215 -8.19 9.66 -13.15
CA ARG A 215 -9.54 9.61 -13.68
C ARG A 215 -10.15 11.02 -13.72
N ALA A 216 -10.67 11.45 -14.87
CA ALA A 216 -11.18 12.79 -15.08
C ALA A 216 -12.51 13.07 -14.36
N LYS A 217 -12.69 14.30 -13.88
CA LYS A 217 -13.99 14.83 -13.41
C LYS A 217 -14.88 15.19 -14.59
N GLU A 218 -16.13 14.77 -14.56
CA GLU A 218 -17.07 14.90 -15.67
C GLU A 218 -17.39 16.35 -16.07
N LYS A 219 -17.35 17.27 -15.11
CA LYS A 219 -17.77 18.67 -15.31
C LYS A 219 -16.68 19.59 -15.89
N ARG A 220 -15.46 19.09 -16.16
CA ARG A 220 -14.38 19.91 -16.72
C ARG A 220 -14.59 20.19 -18.21
N ILE A 221 -14.17 21.39 -18.61
CA ILE A 221 -14.16 21.83 -20.01
C ILE A 221 -12.71 21.94 -20.45
N TYR A 222 -12.37 21.24 -21.50
CA TYR A 222 -11.04 21.21 -22.09
C TYR A 222 -11.01 21.91 -23.43
N THR A 223 -9.85 22.46 -23.79
CA THR A 223 -9.63 23.05 -25.14
C THR A 223 -8.94 21.97 -25.98
N THR A 224 -9.58 21.64 -27.10
CA THR A 224 -9.07 20.71 -28.13
C THR A 224 -8.80 21.50 -29.42
N ARG A 225 -8.20 20.86 -30.42
CA ARG A 225 -8.05 21.43 -31.77
C ARG A 225 -9.41 21.80 -32.42
N LYS A 226 -10.52 21.23 -31.99
CA LYS A 226 -11.89 21.48 -32.48
C LYS A 226 -12.64 22.47 -31.61
N GLY A 227 -11.99 23.12 -30.65
CA GLY A 227 -12.60 24.07 -29.74
C GLY A 227 -12.80 23.55 -28.32
N ARG A 228 -13.53 24.27 -27.50
CA ARG A 228 -13.81 23.95 -26.10
C ARG A 228 -14.91 22.91 -26.00
N MET A 229 -14.65 21.85 -25.26
CA MET A 229 -15.55 20.71 -25.11
C MET A 229 -15.52 20.16 -23.67
N ASN A 230 -16.69 19.71 -23.20
CA ASN A 230 -16.76 18.89 -21.98
C ASN A 230 -16.43 17.42 -22.29
N ILE A 231 -16.31 16.59 -21.24
CA ILE A 231 -15.95 15.16 -21.38
C ILE A 231 -16.91 14.39 -22.31
N ASN A 232 -18.22 14.62 -22.19
CA ASN A 232 -19.21 13.91 -23.01
C ASN A 232 -19.07 14.26 -24.50
N GLN A 233 -18.84 15.53 -24.81
CA GLN A 233 -18.57 16.01 -26.18
C GLN A 233 -17.25 15.38 -26.69
N ILE A 234 -16.19 15.38 -25.89
CA ILE A 234 -14.90 14.75 -26.22
C ILE A 234 -15.11 13.25 -26.50
N ALA A 235 -15.82 12.56 -25.62
CA ALA A 235 -16.08 11.12 -25.78
C ALA A 235 -16.88 10.80 -27.04
N SER A 236 -17.81 11.66 -27.43
CA SER A 236 -18.59 11.47 -28.68
C SER A 236 -17.78 11.75 -29.95
N HIS A 237 -16.89 12.76 -29.93
CA HIS A 237 -16.09 13.19 -31.10
C HIS A 237 -14.83 12.31 -31.31
N TYR A 238 -14.26 11.77 -30.23
CA TYR A 238 -13.03 10.97 -30.24
C TYR A 238 -13.34 9.54 -29.86
N LYS A 239 -14.21 8.87 -30.65
CA LYS A 239 -14.56 7.45 -30.45
C LYS A 239 -13.37 6.54 -30.69
N GLY A 240 -13.36 5.41 -29.99
CA GLY A 240 -12.28 4.45 -29.91
C GLY A 240 -11.58 4.09 -31.22
N LYS A 241 -10.36 4.56 -31.40
CA LYS A 241 -9.48 4.30 -32.54
C LYS A 241 -8.81 2.94 -32.44
N TYR A 242 -8.48 2.52 -31.23
CA TYR A 242 -7.72 1.31 -30.95
C TYR A 242 -8.58 0.27 -30.23
N SER A 243 -8.65 -0.93 -30.77
CA SER A 243 -9.28 -2.07 -30.10
C SER A 243 -8.23 -2.91 -29.35
N PHE A 244 -8.59 -3.41 -28.18
CA PHE A 244 -7.72 -4.27 -27.37
C PHE A 244 -8.56 -5.09 -26.39
N THR A 245 -7.93 -6.13 -25.83
CA THR A 245 -8.51 -6.98 -24.80
C THR A 245 -7.73 -6.85 -23.49
N TYR A 246 -8.41 -7.05 -22.36
CA TYR A 246 -7.77 -7.10 -21.06
C TYR A 246 -8.52 -8.01 -20.10
N LYS A 247 -7.86 -8.44 -19.02
CA LYS A 247 -8.51 -9.18 -17.94
C LYS A 247 -9.08 -8.20 -16.92
N GLY A 248 -10.37 -8.32 -16.61
CA GLY A 248 -11.04 -7.58 -15.55
C GLY A 248 -10.58 -8.03 -14.15
N LYS A 249 -11.11 -7.35 -13.11
CA LYS A 249 -10.87 -7.71 -11.69
C LYS A 249 -11.28 -9.16 -11.37
N ASP A 250 -12.31 -9.64 -12.02
CA ASP A 250 -12.89 -10.98 -11.94
C ASP A 250 -12.14 -12.03 -12.77
N GLY A 251 -11.07 -11.64 -13.45
CA GLY A 251 -10.31 -12.52 -14.36
C GLY A 251 -10.95 -12.71 -15.74
N ALA A 252 -12.18 -12.22 -15.97
CA ALA A 252 -12.85 -12.33 -17.25
C ALA A 252 -12.17 -11.46 -18.31
N THR A 253 -12.09 -11.99 -19.55
CA THR A 253 -11.57 -11.23 -20.69
C THR A 253 -12.63 -10.24 -21.17
N ARG A 254 -12.24 -8.98 -21.28
CA ARG A 254 -13.10 -7.89 -21.76
C ARG A 254 -12.52 -7.24 -23.00
N ASN A 255 -13.40 -6.88 -23.92
CA ASN A 255 -13.06 -6.11 -25.11
C ASN A 255 -13.31 -4.64 -24.83
N ALA A 256 -12.36 -3.80 -25.22
CA ALA A 256 -12.49 -2.35 -25.08
C ALA A 256 -11.94 -1.66 -26.33
N LYS A 257 -12.42 -0.43 -26.54
CA LYS A 257 -11.88 0.50 -27.50
C LYS A 257 -11.36 1.74 -26.77
N ALA A 258 -10.28 2.31 -27.25
CA ALA A 258 -9.77 3.55 -26.72
C ALA A 258 -9.28 4.49 -27.82
N SER A 259 -9.23 5.75 -27.48
CA SER A 259 -8.59 6.80 -28.26
C SER A 259 -7.94 7.79 -27.31
N ALA A 260 -7.16 8.71 -27.86
CA ALA A 260 -6.60 9.80 -27.09
C ALA A 260 -6.67 11.12 -27.88
N VAL A 261 -6.78 12.20 -27.15
CA VAL A 261 -6.73 13.57 -27.69
C VAL A 261 -5.85 14.43 -26.81
N LYS A 262 -4.98 15.21 -27.41
CA LYS A 262 -4.16 16.21 -26.72
C LYS A 262 -5.04 17.43 -26.44
N VAL A 263 -5.02 17.91 -25.20
CA VAL A 263 -5.86 19.00 -24.71
C VAL A 263 -5.07 19.96 -23.84
N SER A 264 -5.56 21.20 -23.74
CA SER A 264 -5.17 22.14 -22.70
C SER A 264 -6.33 22.45 -21.76
N HIS A 265 -6.01 22.92 -20.57
CA HIS A 265 -6.98 23.40 -19.60
C HIS A 265 -6.38 24.58 -18.81
N LYS A 266 -7.18 25.62 -18.56
CA LYS A 266 -6.73 26.88 -17.93
C LYS A 266 -6.02 26.70 -16.59
N ASP A 267 -6.34 25.65 -15.84
CA ASP A 267 -5.75 25.38 -14.52
C ASP A 267 -4.43 24.60 -14.60
N PHE A 268 -3.98 24.12 -15.76
CA PHE A 268 -2.76 23.35 -15.93
C PHE A 268 -1.74 24.15 -16.76
N LYS A 269 -0.47 24.06 -16.38
CA LYS A 269 0.61 24.78 -17.09
C LYS A 269 0.92 24.20 -18.46
N GLU A 270 0.78 22.88 -18.59
CA GLU A 270 1.16 22.13 -19.78
C GLU A 270 -0.05 21.42 -20.40
N ASP A 271 0.03 21.20 -21.71
CA ASP A 271 -0.89 20.33 -22.41
C ASP A 271 -0.69 18.88 -21.97
N PHE A 272 -1.79 18.14 -21.91
CA PHE A 272 -1.78 16.74 -21.55
C PHE A 272 -2.72 15.93 -22.45
N TRP A 273 -2.72 14.61 -22.27
CA TRP A 273 -3.59 13.73 -23.03
C TRP A 273 -4.83 13.37 -22.23
N LEU A 274 -5.98 13.36 -22.90
CA LEU A 274 -7.17 12.66 -22.43
C LEU A 274 -7.25 11.33 -23.16
N VAL A 275 -7.24 10.22 -22.42
CA VAL A 275 -7.50 8.90 -22.92
C VAL A 275 -8.94 8.54 -22.64
N ILE A 276 -9.69 8.23 -23.72
CA ILE A 276 -11.10 7.89 -23.70
C ILE A 276 -11.22 6.37 -23.88
N GLU A 277 -11.79 5.68 -22.91
CA GLU A 277 -12.02 4.24 -22.94
C GLU A 277 -13.51 3.93 -22.97
N THR A 278 -13.90 3.03 -23.88
CA THR A 278 -15.25 2.48 -23.96
C THR A 278 -15.15 0.96 -23.84
N ILE A 279 -15.82 0.38 -22.87
CA ILE A 279 -15.85 -1.06 -22.67
C ILE A 279 -17.07 -1.62 -23.38
N HIS A 280 -16.87 -2.68 -24.16
CA HIS A 280 -17.96 -3.35 -24.86
C HIS A 280 -18.96 -3.91 -23.84
N ASN A 281 -20.24 -3.66 -24.06
CA ASN A 281 -21.36 -4.01 -23.16
C ASN A 281 -21.45 -3.21 -21.85
N GLU A 282 -20.61 -2.19 -21.63
CA GLU A 282 -20.79 -1.21 -20.58
C GLU A 282 -21.18 0.13 -21.24
N ASN A 283 -22.26 0.77 -20.79
CA ASN A 283 -22.63 2.13 -21.23
C ASN A 283 -21.74 3.20 -20.61
N ASP A 284 -20.65 2.82 -19.95
CA ASP A 284 -19.75 3.70 -19.23
C ASP A 284 -18.56 4.10 -20.10
N VAL A 285 -18.40 5.40 -20.29
CA VAL A 285 -17.22 5.98 -20.93
C VAL A 285 -16.29 6.48 -19.83
N ARG A 286 -15.07 5.99 -19.83
CA ARG A 286 -14.04 6.37 -18.86
C ARG A 286 -13.02 7.28 -19.51
N VAL A 287 -12.75 8.41 -18.88
CA VAL A 287 -11.75 9.36 -19.36
C VAL A 287 -10.67 9.57 -18.33
N TYR A 288 -9.42 9.58 -18.80
CA TYR A 288 -8.24 9.69 -17.96
C TYR A 288 -7.34 10.82 -18.47
N LEU A 289 -6.82 11.63 -17.52
CA LEU A 289 -5.77 12.60 -17.78
C LEU A 289 -4.41 11.91 -17.63
N THR A 290 -3.47 12.20 -18.54
CA THR A 290 -2.11 11.68 -18.43
C THR A 290 -1.10 12.57 -19.17
N ASN A 291 0.13 12.61 -18.69
CA ASN A 291 1.28 13.17 -19.39
C ASN A 291 2.05 12.13 -20.23
N ILE A 292 1.64 10.86 -20.21
CA ILE A 292 2.19 9.85 -21.10
C ILE A 292 1.84 10.23 -22.54
N ASP A 293 2.83 10.19 -23.44
CA ASP A 293 2.56 10.43 -24.86
C ASP A 293 1.60 9.37 -25.42
N CYS A 294 0.38 9.77 -25.76
CA CYS A 294 -0.68 8.93 -26.29
C CYS A 294 -0.92 9.17 -27.79
N SER A 295 0.08 9.66 -28.52
CA SER A 295 0.04 9.78 -30.00
C SER A 295 -0.06 8.41 -30.70
N SER A 296 0.45 7.35 -30.06
CA SER A 296 0.44 5.97 -30.53
C SER A 296 -0.49 5.07 -29.71
N LYS A 297 -0.77 3.86 -30.24
CA LYS A 297 -1.53 2.81 -29.53
C LYS A 297 -0.82 2.36 -28.26
N GLU A 298 0.50 2.26 -28.29
CA GLU A 298 1.34 1.81 -27.18
C GLU A 298 1.22 2.76 -26.00
N GLY A 299 1.27 4.08 -26.24
CA GLY A 299 1.11 5.10 -25.21
C GLY A 299 -0.28 5.03 -24.58
N VAL A 300 -1.34 4.91 -25.38
CA VAL A 300 -2.71 4.74 -24.88
C VAL A 300 -2.84 3.49 -24.00
N ILE A 301 -2.29 2.36 -24.44
CA ILE A 301 -2.33 1.12 -23.67
C ILE A 301 -1.49 1.23 -22.39
N LYS A 302 -0.33 1.91 -22.43
CA LYS A 302 0.50 2.15 -21.24
C LYS A 302 -0.27 2.91 -20.17
N ALA A 303 -0.95 4.00 -20.54
CA ALA A 303 -1.79 4.79 -19.62
C ALA A 303 -2.91 3.93 -19.02
N LEU A 304 -3.65 3.20 -19.85
CA LEU A 304 -4.75 2.35 -19.39
C LEU A 304 -4.29 1.20 -18.49
N LYS A 305 -3.15 0.56 -18.80
CA LYS A 305 -2.57 -0.49 -17.94
C LYS A 305 -2.22 0.05 -16.56
N GLY A 306 -1.59 1.22 -16.49
CA GLY A 306 -1.27 1.89 -15.22
C GLY A 306 -2.51 2.07 -14.36
N TYR A 307 -3.55 2.68 -14.91
CA TYR A 307 -4.78 2.95 -14.15
C TYR A 307 -5.56 1.69 -13.75
N ARG A 308 -5.62 0.69 -14.61
CA ARG A 308 -6.36 -0.56 -14.34
C ARG A 308 -5.87 -1.32 -13.11
N LEU A 309 -4.63 -1.12 -12.74
CA LEU A 309 -4.06 -1.72 -11.53
C LEU A 309 -4.48 -0.98 -10.24
N ARG A 310 -5.06 0.23 -10.35
CA ARG A 310 -5.40 1.06 -9.19
C ARG A 310 -6.28 0.34 -8.16
N TRP A 311 -7.21 -0.49 -8.59
CA TRP A 311 -8.08 -1.22 -7.65
C TRP A 311 -7.32 -2.13 -6.67
N ARG A 312 -6.03 -2.42 -6.92
CA ARG A 312 -5.18 -3.20 -6.03
C ARG A 312 -4.97 -2.51 -4.67
N ILE A 313 -5.01 -1.18 -4.63
CA ILE A 313 -4.94 -0.46 -3.36
C ILE A 313 -6.23 -0.63 -2.53
N GLU A 314 -7.41 -0.71 -3.19
CA GLU A 314 -8.67 -1.01 -2.50
C GLU A 314 -8.65 -2.42 -1.89
N GLU A 315 -8.05 -3.38 -2.61
CA GLU A 315 -7.82 -4.74 -2.11
C GLU A 315 -6.84 -4.75 -0.92
N PHE A 316 -5.77 -3.96 -0.99
CA PHE A 316 -4.84 -3.79 0.13
C PHE A 316 -5.53 -3.20 1.37
N PHE A 317 -6.32 -2.15 1.23
CA PHE A 317 -7.07 -1.60 2.36
C PHE A 317 -8.02 -2.62 2.98
N ARG A 318 -8.73 -3.38 2.16
CA ARG A 318 -9.57 -4.48 2.64
C ARG A 318 -8.75 -5.52 3.41
N PHE A 319 -7.61 -5.91 2.87
CA PHE A 319 -6.71 -6.87 3.50
C PHE A 319 -6.23 -6.38 4.88
N ILE A 320 -5.73 -5.15 5.01
CA ILE A 320 -5.27 -4.66 6.31
C ILE A 320 -6.43 -4.46 7.30
N LYS A 321 -7.59 -3.99 6.86
CA LYS A 321 -8.77 -3.81 7.72
C LYS A 321 -9.32 -5.15 8.24
N GLN A 322 -9.42 -6.15 7.40
CA GLN A 322 -10.03 -7.44 7.74
C GLN A 322 -9.03 -8.40 8.39
N GLU A 323 -7.82 -8.50 7.85
CA GLU A 323 -6.87 -9.55 8.21
C GLU A 323 -5.90 -9.13 9.32
N TYR A 324 -5.65 -7.82 9.49
CA TYR A 324 -4.79 -7.28 10.55
C TYR A 324 -5.55 -6.45 11.60
N GLU A 325 -6.87 -6.41 11.55
CA GLU A 325 -7.69 -5.63 12.45
C GLU A 325 -7.24 -4.15 12.52
N PHE A 326 -6.87 -3.59 11.34
CA PHE A 326 -6.27 -2.25 11.19
C PHE A 326 -6.99 -1.15 11.98
N GLU A 327 -8.31 -1.22 12.14
CA GLU A 327 -9.10 -0.24 12.87
C GLU A 327 -9.18 -0.51 14.38
N LYS A 328 -8.63 -1.64 14.86
CA LYS A 328 -8.78 -2.05 16.27
C LYS A 328 -7.60 -1.70 17.17
N PHE A 329 -6.62 -0.91 16.69
CA PHE A 329 -5.56 -0.40 17.57
C PHE A 329 -6.11 0.48 18.69
N MET A 330 -5.37 0.52 19.83
CA MET A 330 -5.73 1.33 21.01
C MET A 330 -4.66 2.37 21.36
N ILE A 331 -3.66 2.55 20.52
CA ILE A 331 -2.63 3.58 20.64
C ILE A 331 -3.28 4.94 20.43
N ARG A 332 -3.00 5.90 21.29
CA ARG A 332 -3.71 7.19 21.31
C ARG A 332 -2.98 8.32 20.60
N SER A 333 -1.64 8.28 20.50
CA SER A 333 -0.87 9.32 19.81
C SER A 333 -0.81 9.08 18.30
N LEU A 334 -0.92 10.12 17.49
CA LEU A 334 -0.77 10.03 16.04
C LEU A 334 0.60 9.48 15.64
N LYS A 335 1.68 9.91 16.31
CA LYS A 335 3.03 9.37 16.11
C LYS A 335 3.07 7.87 16.35
N GLY A 336 2.51 7.40 17.47
CA GLY A 336 2.50 5.98 17.82
C GLY A 336 1.70 5.13 16.82
N ILE A 337 0.58 5.64 16.31
CA ILE A 337 -0.22 4.96 15.29
C ILE A 337 0.57 4.87 13.97
N ASN A 338 1.22 5.95 13.54
CA ASN A 338 2.04 5.94 12.34
C ASN A 338 3.24 4.98 12.47
N ASN A 339 3.90 4.93 13.62
CA ASN A 339 4.96 3.97 13.90
C ASN A 339 4.47 2.52 13.85
N LEU A 340 3.27 2.24 14.37
CA LEU A 340 2.63 0.92 14.21
C LEU A 340 2.43 0.58 12.72
N PHE A 341 2.00 1.54 11.91
CA PHE A 341 1.76 1.33 10.48
C PHE A 341 3.07 1.11 9.71
N ILE A 342 4.18 1.76 10.10
CA ILE A 342 5.51 1.44 9.56
C ILE A 342 5.85 -0.03 9.84
N CYS A 343 5.72 -0.49 11.09
CA CYS A 343 5.98 -1.89 11.44
C CYS A 343 5.06 -2.87 10.69
N MET A 344 3.80 -2.49 10.48
CA MET A 344 2.84 -3.30 9.74
C MET A 344 3.18 -3.38 8.24
N ASN A 345 3.59 -2.26 7.62
CA ASN A 345 4.05 -2.24 6.24
C ASN A 345 5.29 -3.14 6.07
N VAL A 346 6.25 -3.07 6.99
CA VAL A 346 7.44 -3.95 7.03
C VAL A 346 7.02 -5.41 7.13
N ALA A 347 6.07 -5.76 8.01
CA ALA A 347 5.58 -7.13 8.16
C ALA A 347 4.88 -7.66 6.89
N ILE A 348 4.02 -6.86 6.28
CA ILE A 348 3.31 -7.25 5.05
C ILE A 348 4.29 -7.39 3.88
N THR A 349 5.27 -6.50 3.79
CA THR A 349 6.32 -6.58 2.76
C THR A 349 7.14 -7.85 2.89
N PHE A 350 7.43 -8.30 4.11
CA PHE A 350 8.09 -9.61 4.32
C PHE A 350 7.28 -10.76 3.70
N LEU A 351 5.95 -10.78 3.85
CA LEU A 351 5.11 -11.79 3.19
C LEU A 351 5.21 -11.71 1.67
N THR A 352 5.14 -10.50 1.12
CA THR A 352 5.28 -10.29 -0.32
C THR A 352 6.67 -10.70 -0.82
N SER A 353 7.73 -10.42 -0.06
CA SER A 353 9.09 -10.80 -0.43
C SER A 353 9.24 -12.32 -0.50
N ILE A 354 8.72 -13.07 0.47
CA ILE A 354 8.75 -14.54 0.43
C ILE A 354 8.05 -15.06 -0.83
N ILE A 355 6.85 -14.56 -1.14
CA ILE A 355 6.10 -14.99 -2.33
C ILE A 355 6.91 -14.74 -3.60
N GLN A 356 7.66 -13.63 -3.67
CA GLN A 356 8.38 -13.20 -4.87
C GLN A 356 9.77 -13.81 -4.99
N THR A 357 10.52 -13.90 -3.90
CA THR A 357 11.95 -14.20 -3.95
C THR A 357 12.32 -15.57 -3.42
N ASN A 358 11.47 -16.22 -2.60
CA ASN A 358 11.75 -17.52 -2.01
C ASN A 358 10.65 -18.56 -2.32
N LYS A 359 10.64 -19.02 -3.58
CA LYS A 359 9.63 -19.96 -4.09
C LYS A 359 9.52 -21.22 -3.22
N ARG A 360 10.65 -21.78 -2.79
CA ARG A 360 10.66 -22.99 -1.95
C ARG A 360 9.95 -22.76 -0.61
N LEU A 361 10.28 -21.66 0.07
CA LEU A 361 9.66 -21.34 1.36
C LEU A 361 8.18 -21.01 1.18
N TRP A 362 7.83 -20.34 0.08
CA TRP A 362 6.44 -20.06 -0.26
C TRP A 362 5.61 -21.33 -0.47
N GLU A 363 6.14 -22.33 -1.20
CA GLU A 363 5.50 -23.63 -1.38
C GLU A 363 5.27 -24.34 -0.04
N GLN A 364 6.27 -24.33 0.84
CA GLN A 364 6.15 -24.92 2.18
C GLN A 364 5.10 -24.21 3.07
N ILE A 365 5.01 -22.88 2.99
CA ILE A 365 3.97 -22.11 3.70
C ILE A 365 2.57 -22.48 3.17
N GLN A 366 2.43 -22.67 1.86
CA GLN A 366 1.17 -23.10 1.27
C GLN A 366 0.73 -24.49 1.73
N GLU A 367 1.66 -25.42 1.97
CA GLU A 367 1.36 -26.76 2.51
C GLU A 367 0.84 -26.72 3.95
N VAL A 368 1.39 -25.82 4.78
CA VAL A 368 0.94 -25.63 6.17
C VAL A 368 -0.49 -25.09 6.23
N TYR A 369 -0.78 -24.09 5.43
CA TYR A 369 -2.13 -23.58 5.28
C TYR A 369 -2.76 -24.25 4.05
N LYS A 370 -3.38 -25.43 4.27
CA LYS A 370 -3.99 -26.28 3.23
C LYS A 370 -4.89 -25.46 2.29
N PRO A 371 -5.01 -25.87 1.02
CA PRO A 371 -5.85 -25.15 0.07
C PRO A 371 -7.24 -24.95 0.69
N LEU A 372 -7.72 -23.72 0.55
CA LEU A 372 -9.05 -23.30 0.98
C LEU A 372 -10.08 -24.39 0.60
N THR A 373 -10.89 -24.81 1.54
CA THR A 373 -12.09 -25.60 1.25
C THR A 373 -12.92 -24.87 0.18
N ASN A 374 -13.80 -25.56 -0.52
CA ASN A 374 -14.67 -24.88 -1.48
C ASN A 374 -15.45 -23.73 -0.83
N ARG A 375 -15.89 -23.91 0.42
CA ARG A 375 -16.56 -22.87 1.20
C ARG A 375 -15.64 -21.64 1.43
N GLU A 376 -14.40 -21.85 1.84
CA GLU A 376 -13.43 -20.76 2.05
C GLU A 376 -13.07 -20.06 0.75
N LYS A 377 -13.00 -20.78 -0.38
CA LYS A 377 -12.83 -20.17 -1.71
C LYS A 377 -14.02 -19.28 -2.07
N GLU A 378 -15.24 -19.75 -1.80
CA GLU A 378 -16.47 -18.97 -2.01
C GLU A 378 -16.48 -17.72 -1.12
N GLU A 379 -16.12 -17.84 0.16
CA GLU A 379 -16.00 -16.71 1.09
C GLU A 379 -14.95 -15.70 0.63
N MET A 380 -13.80 -16.15 0.11
CA MET A 380 -12.75 -15.28 -0.45
C MET A 380 -13.20 -14.57 -1.73
N LEU A 381 -13.91 -15.28 -2.60
CA LEU A 381 -14.50 -14.68 -3.79
C LEU A 381 -15.61 -13.68 -3.41
N ALA A 382 -16.43 -14.00 -2.40
CA ALA A 382 -17.41 -13.07 -1.85
C ALA A 382 -16.76 -11.81 -1.24
N LYS A 383 -15.58 -11.92 -0.63
CA LYS A 383 -14.75 -10.81 -0.17
C LYS A 383 -14.07 -10.07 -1.33
N LYS A 384 -14.26 -10.48 -2.58
CA LYS A 384 -13.69 -9.88 -3.80
C LYS A 384 -12.16 -9.80 -3.80
N TYR A 385 -11.47 -10.80 -3.25
CA TYR A 385 -10.03 -10.94 -3.39
C TYR A 385 -9.65 -11.47 -4.78
N SER A 386 -8.60 -10.89 -5.36
CA SER A 386 -7.95 -11.44 -6.55
C SER A 386 -7.09 -12.65 -6.22
N TYR A 387 -6.58 -13.33 -7.24
CA TYR A 387 -5.56 -14.38 -7.08
C TYR A 387 -4.38 -13.94 -6.19
N HIS A 388 -3.87 -12.73 -6.38
CA HIS A 388 -2.75 -12.20 -5.59
C HIS A 388 -3.18 -11.89 -4.15
N GLY A 389 -4.36 -11.35 -3.94
CA GLY A 389 -4.93 -11.11 -2.61
C GLY A 389 -5.13 -12.43 -1.85
N ILE A 390 -5.60 -13.48 -2.52
CA ILE A 390 -5.72 -14.82 -1.95
C ILE A 390 -4.35 -15.37 -1.53
N ASN A 391 -3.30 -15.19 -2.34
CA ASN A 391 -1.97 -15.65 -1.97
C ASN A 391 -1.40 -14.88 -0.78
N LEU A 392 -1.61 -13.56 -0.71
CA LEU A 392 -1.19 -12.76 0.43
C LEU A 392 -1.94 -13.17 1.72
N TYR A 393 -3.23 -13.47 1.62
CA TYR A 393 -4.04 -14.02 2.70
C TYR A 393 -3.50 -15.38 3.17
N ARG A 394 -3.16 -16.28 2.23
CA ARG A 394 -2.57 -17.60 2.54
C ARG A 394 -1.20 -17.46 3.20
N ALA A 395 -0.36 -16.54 2.71
CA ALA A 395 0.94 -16.26 3.31
C ALA A 395 0.80 -15.78 4.76
N LYS A 396 -0.14 -14.85 5.02
CA LYS A 396 -0.44 -14.35 6.37
C LYS A 396 -0.88 -15.48 7.30
N ASN A 397 -1.85 -16.31 6.90
CA ASN A 397 -2.39 -17.36 7.75
C ASN A 397 -1.40 -18.51 7.94
N GLY A 398 -0.67 -18.92 6.89
CA GLY A 398 0.42 -19.88 7.00
C GLY A 398 1.51 -19.40 7.96
N MET A 399 1.89 -18.13 7.87
CA MET A 399 2.86 -17.52 8.77
C MET A 399 2.38 -17.49 10.23
N GLN A 400 1.11 -17.19 10.46
CA GLN A 400 0.52 -17.24 11.80
C GLN A 400 0.60 -18.65 12.43
N ILE A 401 0.34 -19.69 11.64
CA ILE A 401 0.45 -21.08 12.10
C ILE A 401 1.91 -21.40 12.41
N ILE A 402 2.84 -21.07 11.51
CA ILE A 402 4.28 -21.39 11.68
C ILE A 402 4.85 -20.67 12.89
N LEU A 403 4.57 -19.39 13.05
CA LEU A 403 5.14 -18.56 14.12
C LEU A 403 4.34 -18.63 15.42
N GLY A 404 3.05 -18.97 15.36
CA GLY A 404 2.15 -18.98 16.52
C GLY A 404 2.57 -19.93 17.64
N HIS A 405 3.28 -21.00 17.30
CA HIS A 405 3.83 -21.99 18.25
C HIS A 405 5.33 -21.84 18.51
N ALA A 406 5.98 -20.89 17.84
CA ALA A 406 7.41 -20.72 17.90
C ALA A 406 7.80 -19.69 18.95
N LYS A 407 8.56 -20.09 19.97
CA LYS A 407 9.26 -19.17 20.86
C LYS A 407 10.51 -18.65 20.14
N TRP A 408 10.67 -17.33 20.11
CA TRP A 408 11.88 -16.75 19.53
C TRP A 408 12.30 -15.48 20.23
N ARG A 409 13.59 -15.42 20.54
CA ARG A 409 14.27 -14.20 20.95
C ARG A 409 15.41 -13.96 19.96
N PRO A 410 15.38 -12.89 19.16
CA PRO A 410 16.44 -12.65 18.20
C PRO A 410 17.77 -12.40 18.93
N GLN A 411 18.84 -13.04 18.46
CA GLN A 411 20.20 -12.68 18.88
C GLN A 411 20.61 -11.43 18.09
N ILE A 412 20.40 -10.27 18.69
CA ILE A 412 20.83 -9.01 18.12
C ILE A 412 22.33 -8.86 18.40
N PRO A 413 23.20 -8.75 17.37
CA PRO A 413 24.64 -8.61 17.57
C PRO A 413 24.94 -7.42 18.48
N GLY A 414 25.70 -7.65 19.55
CA GLY A 414 26.20 -6.57 20.38
C GLY A 414 27.23 -5.76 19.60
N ARG A 415 27.23 -4.42 19.69
CA ARG A 415 28.39 -3.65 19.31
C ARG A 415 29.56 -4.22 20.13
N ASN A 416 30.64 -4.71 19.46
CA ASN A 416 31.89 -5.01 20.14
C ASN A 416 32.28 -3.77 20.95
N ARG A 417 32.16 -3.83 22.27
CA ARG A 417 32.81 -2.87 23.15
C ARG A 417 34.29 -2.97 22.81
N LYS A 418 34.86 -1.97 22.10
CA LYS A 418 36.31 -1.79 22.08
C LYS A 418 36.75 -1.88 23.53
N LYS A 419 37.49 -2.90 23.87
CA LYS A 419 38.20 -2.96 25.16
C LYS A 419 38.97 -1.65 25.21
N ARG A 420 38.66 -0.80 26.19
CA ARG A 420 39.56 0.27 26.59
C ARG A 420 40.79 -0.45 27.08
N THR A 421 41.85 -0.45 26.28
CA THR A 421 43.20 -0.68 26.75
C THR A 421 43.55 0.50 27.66
N GLU A 422 43.68 0.21 28.95
CA GLU A 422 44.30 1.11 29.93
C GLU A 422 45.77 1.37 29.55
#